data_4f1ae6bbce849e39f18ab704785fde36
#
_entry.id   4f1ae6bbce849e39f18ab704785fde36
#
_cell.length_a   1.000
_cell.length_b   1.000
_cell.length_c   1.000
_cell.angle_alpha   90.00
_cell.angle_beta   90.00
_cell.angle_gamma   90.00
#
_symmetry.space_group_name_H-M   'P 1'
#
loop_
_entity.id
_entity.type
_entity.pdbx_description
1 polymer ?
#
loop_
_entity_poly.entity_id
_entity_poly.type
_entity_poly.pdbx_seq_one_letter_code
_entity_poly.pdbx_strand_id
1 'polypeptide(L)'
;MKKEELEEFISKYGTELMKFCKITTNNDELAMELYQETMLRMVEHYKKLEVSENIKAWAISTAINLWKNKKRKYAWRRRIAK
;
A
#
# COMPACT_ATOMS: atom_id res chain seq x y z
N MET A 1 12.19 -8.80 9.67
CA MET A 1 11.76 -7.68 10.52
C MET A 1 10.90 -8.21 11.66
N LYS A 2 11.12 -7.73 12.85
CA LYS A 2 10.35 -8.14 14.04
C LYS A 2 9.05 -7.34 14.13
N LYS A 3 8.09 -7.84 14.92
CA LYS A 3 6.81 -7.17 15.11
C LYS A 3 6.94 -5.76 15.66
N GLU A 4 7.85 -5.55 16.62
CA GLU A 4 8.11 -4.24 17.21
C GLU A 4 8.65 -3.26 16.15
N GLU A 5 9.49 -3.76 15.26
CA GLU A 5 10.03 -2.95 14.16
C GLU A 5 8.95 -2.56 13.16
N LEU A 6 8.00 -3.47 12.90
CA LEU A 6 6.84 -3.18 12.06
C LEU A 6 5.96 -2.08 12.67
N GLU A 7 5.67 -2.20 13.97
CA GLU A 7 4.87 -1.21 14.69
C GLU A 7 5.54 0.16 14.69
N GLU A 8 6.87 0.20 14.90
CA GLU A 8 7.66 1.42 14.83
C GLU A 8 7.62 2.03 13.44
N PHE A 9 7.75 1.21 12.41
CA PHE A 9 7.65 1.66 11.02
C PHE A 9 6.31 2.32 10.73
N ILE A 10 5.22 1.66 11.12
CA ILE A 10 3.86 2.18 10.91
C ILE A 10 3.67 3.50 11.66
N SER A 11 4.15 3.59 12.89
CA SER A 11 4.08 4.80 13.69
C SER A 11 4.84 5.96 13.04
N LYS A 12 6.01 5.66 12.46
CA LYS A 12 6.89 6.68 11.87
C LYS A 12 6.46 7.09 10.46
N TYR A 13 6.05 6.15 9.63
CA TYR A 13 5.82 6.37 8.20
C TYR A 13 4.37 6.20 7.74
N GLY A 14 3.46 5.79 8.64
CA GLY A 14 2.07 5.54 8.27
C GLY A 14 1.39 6.76 7.68
N THR A 15 1.61 7.94 8.27
CA THR A 15 1.04 9.20 7.77
C THR A 15 1.54 9.54 6.38
N GLU A 16 2.84 9.36 6.13
CA GLU A 16 3.42 9.61 4.80
C GLU A 16 2.86 8.65 3.76
N LEU A 17 2.68 7.39 4.13
CA LEU A 17 2.11 6.39 3.23
C LEU A 17 0.66 6.73 2.89
N MET A 18 -0.13 7.18 3.89
CA MET A 18 -1.51 7.62 3.66
C MET A 18 -1.56 8.82 2.73
N LYS A 19 -0.67 9.80 2.90
CA LYS A 19 -0.56 10.97 2.01
C LYS A 19 -0.25 10.52 0.59
N PHE A 20 0.67 9.57 0.43
CA PHE A 20 1.01 9.00 -0.87
C PHE A 20 -0.22 8.36 -1.52
N CYS A 21 -0.99 7.59 -0.75
CA CYS A 21 -2.22 6.97 -1.26
C CYS A 21 -3.25 7.99 -1.69
N LYS A 22 -3.42 9.08 -0.93
CA LYS A 22 -4.35 10.16 -1.28
C LYS A 22 -3.96 10.88 -2.55
N ILE A 23 -2.68 11.17 -2.73
CA ILE A 23 -2.18 11.83 -3.94
C ILE A 23 -2.33 10.89 -5.14
N THR A 24 -2.00 9.62 -4.97
CA THR A 24 -2.05 8.63 -6.05
C THR A 24 -3.47 8.36 -6.54
N THR A 25 -4.42 8.23 -5.62
CA THR A 25 -5.81 7.89 -5.95
C THR A 25 -6.69 9.11 -6.21
N ASN A 26 -6.35 10.25 -5.64
CA ASN A 26 -7.15 11.47 -5.67
C ASN A 26 -8.60 11.23 -5.21
N ASN A 27 -8.78 10.32 -4.24
CA ASN A 27 -10.10 9.94 -3.71
C ASN A 27 -9.90 9.36 -2.31
N ASP A 28 -10.56 9.92 -1.31
CA ASP A 28 -10.36 9.53 0.09
C ASP A 28 -10.74 8.07 0.37
N GLU A 29 -11.82 7.58 -0.21
CA GLU A 29 -12.25 6.19 -0.03
C GLU A 29 -11.26 5.21 -0.66
N LEU A 30 -10.84 5.49 -1.89
CA LEU A 30 -9.86 4.66 -2.58
C LEU A 30 -8.50 4.73 -1.91
N ALA A 31 -8.13 5.89 -1.36
CA ALA A 31 -6.87 6.04 -0.62
C ALA A 31 -6.88 5.17 0.64
N MET A 32 -7.96 5.17 1.39
CA MET A 32 -8.11 4.35 2.60
C MET A 32 -8.04 2.87 2.25
N GLU A 33 -8.72 2.47 1.20
CA GLU A 33 -8.72 1.09 0.72
C GLU A 33 -7.32 0.65 0.30
N LEU A 34 -6.63 1.49 -0.47
CA LEU A 34 -5.26 1.23 -0.91
C LEU A 34 -4.30 1.14 0.27
N TYR A 35 -4.44 2.05 1.24
CA TYR A 35 -3.64 2.05 2.45
C TYR A 35 -3.82 0.74 3.23
N GLN A 36 -5.07 0.33 3.45
CA GLN A 36 -5.39 -0.90 4.17
C GLN A 36 -4.81 -2.13 3.48
N GLU A 37 -4.93 -2.22 2.17
CA GLU A 37 -4.38 -3.33 1.40
C GLU A 37 -2.85 -3.36 1.47
N THR A 38 -2.21 -2.19 1.42
CA THR A 38 -0.76 -2.08 1.54
C THR A 38 -0.30 -2.54 2.93
N MET A 39 -1.02 -2.14 3.98
CA MET A 39 -0.74 -2.56 5.35
C MET A 39 -0.93 -4.06 5.52
N LEU A 40 -1.96 -4.63 4.91
CA LEU A 40 -2.21 -6.07 4.95
C LEU A 40 -1.04 -6.84 4.32
N ARG A 41 -0.55 -6.38 3.17
CA ARG A 41 0.61 -6.97 2.51
C ARG A 41 1.85 -6.90 3.40
N MET A 42 2.04 -5.78 4.08
CA MET A 42 3.15 -5.62 5.01
C MET A 42 3.05 -6.60 6.19
N VAL A 43 1.87 -6.75 6.77
CA VAL A 43 1.62 -7.72 7.85
C VAL A 43 1.89 -9.16 7.39
N GLU A 44 1.53 -9.48 6.15
CA GLU A 44 1.75 -10.80 5.59
C GLU A 44 3.23 -11.10 5.34
N HIS A 45 4.04 -10.08 5.04
CA HIS A 45 5.42 -10.26 4.56
C HIS A 45 6.50 -9.74 5.48
N TYR A 46 6.17 -9.05 6.57
CA TYR A 46 7.19 -8.37 7.39
C TYR A 46 8.25 -9.31 7.96
N LYS A 47 7.89 -10.55 8.26
CA LYS A 47 8.85 -11.53 8.79
C LYS A 47 9.97 -11.88 7.82
N LYS A 48 9.69 -11.77 6.51
CA LYS A 48 10.64 -12.05 5.44
C LYS A 48 11.49 -10.84 5.09
N LEU A 49 11.07 -9.64 5.50
CA LEU A 49 11.79 -8.41 5.21
C LEU A 49 12.96 -8.25 6.19
N GLU A 50 14.14 -7.92 5.67
CA GLU A 50 15.31 -7.65 6.48
C GLU A 50 15.35 -6.19 6.90
N VAL A 51 15.87 -5.91 8.09
CA VAL A 51 15.99 -4.54 8.62
C VAL A 51 16.85 -3.66 7.72
N SER A 52 17.82 -4.27 7.03
CA SER A 52 18.69 -3.56 6.09
C SER A 52 17.99 -3.12 4.81
N GLU A 53 16.81 -3.66 4.50
CA GLU A 53 16.05 -3.28 3.33
C GLU A 53 15.36 -1.92 3.53
N ASN A 54 15.15 -1.19 2.42
CA ASN A 54 14.39 0.05 2.47
C ASN A 54 12.89 -0.28 2.52
N ILE A 55 12.37 -0.41 3.74
CA ILE A 55 10.98 -0.82 3.98
C ILE A 55 9.99 0.20 3.43
N LYS A 56 10.32 1.50 3.51
CA LYS A 56 9.49 2.56 2.95
C LYS A 56 9.34 2.41 1.42
N ALA A 57 10.45 2.15 0.73
CA ALA A 57 10.42 1.92 -0.72
C ALA A 57 9.63 0.67 -1.07
N TRP A 58 9.76 -0.39 -0.27
CA TRP A 58 8.96 -1.61 -0.45
C TRP A 58 7.47 -1.34 -0.32
N ALA A 59 7.07 -0.58 0.71
CA ALA A 59 5.67 -0.24 0.94
C ALA A 59 5.09 0.61 -0.21
N ILE A 60 5.84 1.59 -0.67
CA ILE A 60 5.42 2.46 -1.78
C ILE A 60 5.29 1.64 -3.08
N SER A 61 6.26 0.78 -3.37
CA SER A 61 6.19 -0.10 -4.55
C SER A 61 5.00 -1.03 -4.49
N THR A 62 4.69 -1.57 -3.32
CA THR A 62 3.53 -2.42 -3.11
C THR A 62 2.23 -1.66 -3.37
N ALA A 63 2.12 -0.44 -2.85
CA ALA A 63 0.96 0.42 -3.08
C ALA A 63 0.78 0.73 -4.56
N ILE A 64 1.86 1.04 -5.27
CA ILE A 64 1.82 1.32 -6.71
C ILE A 64 1.31 0.10 -7.48
N ASN A 65 1.82 -1.09 -7.17
CA ASN A 65 1.40 -2.32 -7.84
C ASN A 65 -0.07 -2.65 -7.57
N LEU A 66 -0.52 -2.49 -6.33
CA LEU A 66 -1.92 -2.68 -5.99
C LEU A 66 -2.83 -1.70 -6.71
N TRP A 67 -2.41 -0.44 -6.82
CA TRP A 67 -3.18 0.58 -7.52
C TRP A 67 -3.27 0.30 -9.02
N LYS A 68 -2.19 -0.12 -9.65
CA LYS A 68 -2.20 -0.52 -11.07
C LYS A 68 -3.18 -1.66 -11.33
N ASN A 69 -3.21 -2.65 -10.44
CA ASN A 69 -4.13 -3.78 -10.55
C ASN A 69 -5.60 -3.33 -10.42
N LYS A 70 -5.88 -2.43 -9.50
CA LYS A 70 -7.23 -1.85 -9.33
C LYS A 70 -7.67 -1.08 -10.57
N LYS A 71 -6.81 -0.25 -11.13
CA LYS A 71 -7.10 0.50 -12.35
C LYS A 71 -7.46 -0.43 -13.51
N ARG A 72 -6.72 -1.53 -13.67
CA ARG A 72 -7.02 -2.53 -14.69
C ARG A 72 -8.41 -3.14 -14.51
N LYS A 73 -8.76 -3.49 -13.28
CA LYS A 73 -10.08 -4.03 -12.96
C LYS A 73 -11.21 -3.07 -13.30
N TYR A 74 -11.06 -1.80 -12.92
CA TYR A 74 -12.08 -0.80 -13.20
C TYR A 74 -12.21 -0.53 -14.70
N ALA A 75 -11.12 -0.43 -15.43
CA ALA A 75 -11.12 -0.25 -16.86
C ALA A 75 -11.81 -1.42 -17.56
N TRP A 76 -11.54 -2.64 -17.13
CA TRP A 76 -12.16 -3.85 -17.68
C TRP A 76 -13.66 -3.90 -17.43
N ARG A 77 -14.09 -3.57 -16.20
CA ARG A 77 -15.52 -3.50 -15.85
C ARG A 77 -16.27 -2.48 -16.68
N ARG A 78 -15.65 -1.34 -16.96
CA ARG A 78 -16.25 -0.32 -17.84
C ARG A 78 -16.50 -0.84 -19.25
N ARG A 79 -15.59 -1.65 -19.78
CA ARG A 79 -15.76 -2.25 -21.11
C ARG A 79 -16.90 -3.26 -21.14
N ILE A 80 -17.09 -4.01 -20.08
CA ILE A 80 -18.14 -5.03 -19.97
C ILE A 80 -19.49 -4.42 -19.68
N ALA A 81 -19.56 -3.34 -18.90
CA ALA A 81 -20.79 -2.69 -18.49
C ALA A 81 -21.50 -1.96 -19.64
N LYS A 82 -20.87 -1.88 -20.78
CA LYS A 82 -21.52 -1.39 -21.99
C LYS A 82 -22.26 -2.53 -22.67
#